data_2cbe88012717ae0b3dd6c012ee2d7fb8
#
_entry.id   2cbe88012717ae0b3dd6c012ee2d7fb8
#
_cell.length_a   1.000
_cell.length_b   1.000
_cell.length_c   1.000
_cell.angle_alpha   90.00
_cell.angle_beta   90.00
_cell.angle_gamma   90.00
#
_symmetry.space_group_name_H-M   'P 1'
#
loop_
_entity.id
_entity.type
_entity.pdbx_description
1 polymer ?
#
loop_
_entity_poly.entity_id
_entity_poly.type
_entity_poly.pdbx_seq_one_letter_code
_entity_poly.pdbx_strand_id
1 'polypeptide(L)'
;MCVLFAILTDGKLFKPKNISLLLSQSYMLLISSIGVFMVMTMGGLDFSQGSMLGVCSIVVCYLSHYNIILAVIGGVVTGGLIGLMNGYFNVKRKITSFIVTICSMYLFRGVCAYATTNSPVYGVSDISKYNTLPFMLTFTIIIFVVAYLVFTFTGLGSRLKAIGAGETAARFAGIRVERTKMLIYMTAGCITGLAAFVNSVKVGSVTSTAGNQLETQIMIALVLGGMPVNGGAKVRFYNIILGVMTYKVLSSGLVMLMIPTQLQQLILGIIFLAEVALFSDRKTGMIVK
;
A
#
# COMPACT_ATOMS: atom_id res chain seq x y z
N MET A 1 16.85 -11.75 -10.07
CA MET A 1 17.05 -10.72 -9.01
C MET A 1 17.84 -11.25 -7.83
N CYS A 2 17.33 -12.21 -7.04
CA CYS A 2 18.04 -12.70 -5.84
C CYS A 2 19.47 -13.19 -6.14
N VAL A 3 19.67 -13.99 -7.19
CA VAL A 3 20.98 -14.49 -7.59
C VAL A 3 21.93 -13.37 -8.00
N LEU A 4 21.43 -12.40 -8.75
CA LEU A 4 22.20 -11.23 -9.18
C LEU A 4 22.74 -10.44 -7.98
N PHE A 5 21.84 -10.11 -7.00
CA PHE A 5 22.27 -9.39 -5.81
C PHE A 5 23.08 -10.26 -4.83
N ALA A 6 22.91 -11.61 -4.84
CA ALA A 6 23.78 -12.49 -4.08
C ALA A 6 25.24 -12.36 -4.56
N ILE A 7 25.45 -12.33 -5.88
CA ILE A 7 26.78 -12.18 -6.49
C ILE A 7 27.31 -10.76 -6.24
N LEU A 8 26.53 -9.72 -6.54
CA LEU A 8 26.97 -8.32 -6.42
C LEU A 8 27.27 -7.87 -4.98
N THR A 9 26.65 -8.52 -3.98
CA THR A 9 26.85 -8.19 -2.56
C THR A 9 27.71 -9.20 -1.80
N ASP A 10 28.40 -10.10 -2.49
CA ASP A 10 29.20 -11.18 -1.88
C ASP A 10 28.39 -11.99 -0.85
N GLY A 11 27.12 -12.27 -1.13
CA GLY A 11 26.23 -13.01 -0.24
C GLY A 11 25.77 -12.23 1.00
N LYS A 12 26.18 -10.98 1.16
CA LYS A 12 25.83 -10.16 2.35
C LYS A 12 24.32 -9.97 2.51
N LEU A 13 23.56 -9.90 1.40
CA LEU A 13 22.11 -9.75 1.40
C LEU A 13 21.41 -10.90 2.19
N PHE A 14 21.95 -12.11 2.12
CA PHE A 14 21.36 -13.31 2.73
C PHE A 14 21.85 -13.61 4.15
N LYS A 15 22.69 -12.75 4.74
CA LYS A 15 23.06 -12.90 6.15
C LYS A 15 21.82 -12.77 7.04
N PRO A 16 21.67 -13.56 8.13
CA PRO A 16 20.48 -13.56 8.98
C PRO A 16 20.06 -12.16 9.47
N LYS A 17 21.03 -11.32 9.81
CA LYS A 17 20.80 -9.93 10.23
C LYS A 17 20.13 -9.09 9.12
N ASN A 18 20.57 -9.26 7.87
CA ASN A 18 20.04 -8.51 6.73
C ASN A 18 18.66 -9.02 6.31
N ILE A 19 18.41 -10.33 6.40
CA ILE A 19 17.09 -10.92 6.19
C ILE A 19 16.10 -10.38 7.23
N SER A 20 16.48 -10.34 8.51
CA SER A 20 15.65 -9.75 9.55
C SER A 20 15.34 -8.27 9.30
N LEU A 21 16.33 -7.50 8.86
CA LEU A 21 16.15 -6.09 8.49
C LEU A 21 15.20 -5.95 7.29
N LEU A 22 15.38 -6.76 6.25
CA LEU A 22 14.55 -6.78 5.05
C LEU A 22 13.09 -7.10 5.39
N LEU A 23 12.86 -8.12 6.23
CA LEU A 23 11.54 -8.46 6.72
C LEU A 23 10.93 -7.30 7.52
N SER A 24 11.67 -6.71 8.45
CA SER A 24 11.18 -5.58 9.25
C SER A 24 10.79 -4.36 8.41
N GLN A 25 11.45 -4.14 7.28
CA GLN A 25 11.11 -3.08 6.34
C GLN A 25 9.94 -3.44 5.41
N SER A 26 9.59 -4.73 5.32
CA SER A 26 8.53 -5.20 4.41
C SER A 26 7.14 -5.12 5.03
N TYR A 27 7.00 -5.16 6.36
CA TYR A 27 5.69 -5.27 7.03
C TYR A 27 4.72 -4.16 6.65
N MET A 28 5.15 -2.91 6.78
CA MET A 28 4.33 -1.75 6.43
C MET A 28 3.93 -1.78 4.95
N LEU A 29 4.88 -2.07 4.06
CA LEU A 29 4.64 -2.13 2.63
C LEU A 29 3.68 -3.26 2.26
N LEU A 30 3.83 -4.46 2.88
CA LEU A 30 2.94 -5.60 2.68
C LEU A 30 1.50 -5.26 3.06
N ILE A 31 1.29 -4.69 4.25
CA ILE A 31 -0.05 -4.35 4.74
C ILE A 31 -0.68 -3.30 3.83
N SER A 32 0.02 -2.19 3.55
CA SER A 32 -0.50 -1.13 2.68
C SER A 32 -0.79 -1.62 1.25
N SER A 33 0.04 -2.54 0.75
CA SER A 33 -0.15 -3.11 -0.60
C SER A 33 -1.46 -3.89 -0.74
N ILE A 34 -2.00 -4.47 0.34
CA ILE A 34 -3.29 -5.18 0.31
C ILE A 34 -4.42 -4.22 -0.08
N GLY A 35 -4.46 -3.04 0.53
CA GLY A 35 -5.48 -2.03 0.23
C GLY A 35 -5.41 -1.57 -1.24
N VAL A 36 -4.23 -1.18 -1.70
CA VAL A 36 -4.01 -0.76 -3.09
C VAL A 36 -4.29 -1.89 -4.08
N PHE A 37 -3.88 -3.11 -3.76
CA PHE A 37 -4.18 -4.30 -4.56
C PHE A 37 -5.68 -4.47 -4.81
N MET A 38 -6.52 -4.29 -3.78
CA MET A 38 -7.97 -4.38 -3.93
C MET A 38 -8.51 -3.27 -4.83
N VAL A 39 -8.02 -2.03 -4.66
CA VAL A 39 -8.40 -0.89 -5.50
C VAL A 39 -7.95 -1.10 -6.94
N MET A 40 -6.71 -1.53 -7.17
CA MET A 40 -6.19 -1.82 -8.51
C MET A 40 -6.92 -3.00 -9.16
N THR A 41 -7.34 -4.01 -8.40
CA THR A 41 -8.10 -5.15 -8.95
C THR A 41 -9.38 -4.70 -9.64
N MET A 42 -10.05 -3.67 -9.12
CA MET A 42 -11.26 -3.10 -9.76
C MET A 42 -10.95 -2.02 -10.82
N GLY A 43 -9.68 -1.86 -11.23
CA GLY A 43 -9.25 -0.90 -12.25
C GLY A 43 -9.06 0.53 -11.73
N GLY A 44 -9.01 0.75 -10.41
CA GLY A 44 -8.72 2.04 -9.79
C GLY A 44 -7.24 2.21 -9.48
N LEU A 45 -6.78 3.45 -9.36
CA LEU A 45 -5.45 3.81 -8.85
C LEU A 45 -5.61 4.61 -7.57
N ASP A 46 -4.81 4.30 -6.55
CA ASP A 46 -4.85 5.01 -5.26
C ASP A 46 -3.47 5.55 -4.88
N PHE A 47 -3.29 6.83 -5.12
CA PHE A 47 -2.07 7.57 -4.76
C PHE A 47 -2.14 8.24 -3.38
N SER A 48 -3.26 8.10 -2.65
CA SER A 48 -3.43 8.74 -1.33
C SER A 48 -2.77 7.97 -0.18
N GLN A 49 -2.33 6.74 -0.42
CA GLN A 49 -1.91 5.79 0.62
C GLN A 49 -0.78 6.32 1.52
N GLY A 50 0.22 7.00 0.95
CA GLY A 50 1.33 7.55 1.72
C GLY A 50 0.90 8.69 2.64
N SER A 51 0.12 9.64 2.13
CA SER A 51 -0.39 10.75 2.93
C SER A 51 -1.44 10.29 3.97
N MET A 52 -2.27 9.32 3.59
CA MET A 52 -3.23 8.67 4.51
C MET A 52 -2.50 7.97 5.65
N LEU A 53 -1.41 7.23 5.35
CA LEU A 53 -0.58 6.60 6.37
C LEU A 53 0.00 7.65 7.33
N GLY A 54 0.48 8.80 6.81
CA GLY A 54 0.98 9.89 7.64
C GLY A 54 -0.07 10.40 8.62
N VAL A 55 -1.29 10.75 8.15
CA VAL A 55 -2.39 11.24 9.03
C VAL A 55 -2.80 10.16 10.03
N CYS A 56 -2.97 8.92 9.59
CA CYS A 56 -3.29 7.81 10.49
C CYS A 56 -2.20 7.61 11.56
N SER A 57 -0.91 7.75 11.19
CA SER A 57 0.20 7.63 12.13
C SER A 57 0.19 8.76 13.17
N ILE A 58 -0.19 9.99 12.81
CA ILE A 58 -0.39 11.10 13.77
C ILE A 58 -1.46 10.73 14.79
N VAL A 59 -2.61 10.25 14.34
CA VAL A 59 -3.71 9.84 15.23
C VAL A 59 -3.29 8.68 16.12
N VAL A 60 -2.58 7.68 15.57
CA VAL A 60 -2.04 6.55 16.34
C VAL A 60 -1.07 7.03 17.42
N CYS A 61 -0.10 7.89 17.08
CA CYS A 61 0.85 8.42 18.06
C CYS A 61 0.14 9.22 19.16
N TYR A 62 -0.82 10.08 18.80
CA TYR A 62 -1.57 10.88 19.77
C TYR A 62 -2.38 10.01 20.72
N LEU A 63 -3.17 9.06 20.20
CA LEU A 63 -4.00 8.17 21.00
C LEU A 63 -3.22 7.12 21.78
N SER A 64 -1.98 6.82 21.39
CA SER A 64 -1.12 5.88 22.12
C SER A 64 -0.81 6.31 23.54
N HIS A 65 -0.85 7.62 23.83
CA HIS A 65 -0.68 8.15 25.18
C HIS A 65 -1.82 7.79 26.14
N TYR A 66 -2.99 7.44 25.60
CA TYR A 66 -4.14 7.01 26.40
C TYR A 66 -4.24 5.48 26.46
N ASN A 67 -4.29 4.83 25.31
CA ASN A 67 -4.40 3.38 25.22
C ASN A 67 -4.00 2.90 23.83
N ILE A 68 -3.26 1.78 23.78
CA ILE A 68 -2.77 1.20 22.52
C ILE A 68 -3.90 0.64 21.65
N ILE A 69 -4.95 0.07 22.27
CA ILE A 69 -6.12 -0.43 21.54
C ILE A 69 -6.86 0.75 20.89
N LEU A 70 -7.02 1.84 21.65
CA LEU A 70 -7.62 3.07 21.14
C LEU A 70 -6.81 3.67 19.99
N ALA A 71 -5.47 3.60 20.04
CA ALA A 71 -4.59 4.04 18.98
C ALA A 71 -4.81 3.25 17.69
N VAL A 72 -4.89 1.91 17.78
CA VAL A 72 -5.17 1.05 16.62
C VAL A 72 -6.53 1.36 16.03
N ILE A 73 -7.58 1.43 16.87
CA ILE A 73 -8.94 1.75 16.43
C ILE A 73 -8.98 3.14 15.78
N GLY A 74 -8.34 4.13 16.39
CA GLY A 74 -8.29 5.50 15.87
C GLY A 74 -7.60 5.56 14.50
N GLY A 75 -6.49 4.86 14.32
CA GLY A 75 -5.81 4.74 13.02
C GLY A 75 -6.71 4.10 11.95
N VAL A 76 -7.38 2.99 12.29
CA VAL A 76 -8.29 2.28 11.38
C VAL A 76 -9.49 3.14 11.01
N VAL A 77 -10.12 3.80 11.98
CA VAL A 77 -11.28 4.67 11.73
C VAL A 77 -10.88 5.87 10.86
N THR A 78 -9.77 6.52 11.19
CA THR A 78 -9.27 7.66 10.39
C THR A 78 -8.98 7.24 8.95
N GLY A 79 -8.27 6.14 8.76
CA GLY A 79 -8.00 5.60 7.43
C GLY A 79 -9.28 5.24 6.68
N GLY A 80 -10.24 4.58 7.36
CA GLY A 80 -11.54 4.24 6.80
C GLY A 80 -12.35 5.46 6.36
N LEU A 81 -12.34 6.54 7.14
CA LEU A 81 -13.02 7.80 6.79
C LEU A 81 -12.39 8.46 5.57
N ILE A 82 -11.05 8.52 5.50
CA ILE A 82 -10.35 9.05 4.32
C ILE A 82 -10.64 8.19 3.10
N GLY A 83 -10.59 6.85 3.23
CA GLY A 83 -10.94 5.93 2.16
C GLY A 83 -12.39 6.10 1.70
N LEU A 84 -13.33 6.24 2.64
CA LEU A 84 -14.74 6.49 2.33
C LEU A 84 -14.93 7.82 1.58
N MET A 85 -14.20 8.87 1.96
CA MET A 85 -14.18 10.15 1.26
C MET A 85 -13.72 9.96 -0.20
N ASN A 86 -12.60 9.26 -0.43
CA ASN A 86 -12.11 8.96 -1.77
C ASN A 86 -13.14 8.14 -2.58
N GLY A 87 -13.74 7.13 -1.96
CA GLY A 87 -14.81 6.33 -2.56
C GLY A 87 -16.03 7.16 -2.94
N TYR A 88 -16.45 8.09 -2.08
CA TYR A 88 -17.57 8.98 -2.34
C TYR A 88 -17.34 9.86 -3.58
N PHE A 89 -16.18 10.52 -3.67
CA PHE A 89 -15.88 11.38 -4.81
C PHE A 89 -15.72 10.56 -6.11
N ASN A 90 -15.09 9.38 -6.03
CA ASN A 90 -14.97 8.51 -7.20
C ASN A 90 -16.34 7.99 -7.68
N VAL A 91 -17.17 7.51 -6.77
CA VAL A 91 -18.43 6.80 -7.12
C VAL A 91 -19.57 7.78 -7.35
N LYS A 92 -19.82 8.70 -6.40
CA LYS A 92 -20.99 9.60 -6.46
C LYS A 92 -20.76 10.81 -7.35
N ARG A 93 -19.54 11.35 -7.36
CA ARG A 93 -19.20 12.49 -8.22
C ARG A 93 -18.61 12.06 -9.56
N LYS A 94 -18.40 10.74 -9.78
CA LYS A 94 -17.89 10.15 -11.03
C LYS A 94 -16.52 10.72 -11.46
N ILE A 95 -15.73 11.21 -10.50
CA ILE A 95 -14.37 11.69 -10.74
C ILE A 95 -13.46 10.47 -10.86
N THR A 96 -12.52 10.45 -11.79
CA THR A 96 -11.59 9.33 -11.93
C THR A 96 -10.78 9.09 -10.65
N SER A 97 -10.53 7.82 -10.30
CA SER A 97 -9.85 7.46 -9.05
C SER A 97 -8.48 8.14 -8.92
N PHE A 98 -7.75 8.23 -10.02
CA PHE A 98 -6.46 8.91 -10.10
C PHE A 98 -6.54 10.37 -9.63
N ILE A 99 -7.49 11.14 -10.15
CA ILE A 99 -7.65 12.57 -9.79
C ILE A 99 -8.05 12.70 -8.32
N VAL A 100 -9.04 11.92 -7.87
CA VAL A 100 -9.50 11.95 -6.47
C VAL A 100 -8.33 11.67 -5.52
N THR A 101 -7.57 10.61 -5.78
CA THR A 101 -6.53 10.16 -4.86
C THR A 101 -5.29 11.04 -4.90
N ILE A 102 -4.96 11.68 -6.02
CA ILE A 102 -3.91 12.72 -6.06
C ILE A 102 -4.35 13.96 -5.28
N CYS A 103 -5.58 14.44 -5.47
CA CYS A 103 -6.06 15.58 -4.70
C CYS A 103 -6.06 15.30 -3.19
N SER A 104 -6.54 14.14 -2.78
CA SER A 104 -6.48 13.75 -1.36
C SER A 104 -5.06 13.52 -0.86
N MET A 105 -4.14 13.04 -1.70
CA MET A 105 -2.72 12.94 -1.37
C MET A 105 -2.15 14.31 -0.97
N TYR A 106 -2.34 15.34 -1.78
CA TYR A 106 -1.86 16.68 -1.47
C TYR A 106 -2.57 17.27 -0.25
N LEU A 107 -3.90 17.10 -0.14
CA LEU A 107 -4.67 17.55 1.02
C LEU A 107 -4.11 16.99 2.32
N PHE A 108 -3.99 15.68 2.43
CA PHE A 108 -3.55 15.02 3.66
C PHE A 108 -2.05 15.16 3.91
N ARG A 109 -1.24 15.35 2.86
CA ARG A 109 0.16 15.72 3.02
C ARG A 109 0.29 17.11 3.64
N GLY A 110 -0.55 18.06 3.22
CA GLY A 110 -0.67 19.37 3.85
C GLY A 110 -1.08 19.30 5.32
N VAL A 111 -2.06 18.43 5.65
CA VAL A 111 -2.47 18.18 7.05
C VAL A 111 -1.30 17.63 7.88
N CYS A 112 -0.56 16.64 7.35
CA CYS A 112 0.63 16.10 8.02
C CYS A 112 1.70 17.18 8.25
N ALA A 113 2.01 17.98 7.22
CA ALA A 113 2.99 19.05 7.32
C ALA A 113 2.58 20.09 8.36
N TYR A 114 1.32 20.50 8.36
CA TYR A 114 0.79 21.47 9.33
C TYR A 114 0.86 20.91 10.76
N ALA A 115 0.40 19.69 10.99
CA ALA A 115 0.39 19.07 12.31
C ALA A 115 1.81 18.82 12.89
N THR A 116 2.83 18.77 12.02
CA THR A 116 4.23 18.51 12.43
C THR A 116 5.14 19.71 12.22
N THR A 117 4.58 20.92 12.00
CA THR A 117 5.35 22.14 11.70
C THR A 117 6.30 22.52 12.86
N ASN A 118 5.79 22.47 14.10
CA ASN A 118 6.55 22.93 15.27
C ASN A 118 7.45 21.83 15.84
N SER A 119 6.99 20.57 15.79
CA SER A 119 7.74 19.41 16.27
C SER A 119 7.14 18.12 15.70
N PRO A 120 7.93 17.03 15.60
CA PRO A 120 7.39 15.71 15.32
C PRO A 120 6.33 15.31 16.35
N VAL A 121 5.32 14.58 15.93
CA VAL A 121 4.34 13.98 16.85
C VAL A 121 4.92 12.66 17.35
N TYR A 122 5.18 12.59 18.65
CA TYR A 122 5.74 11.40 19.26
C TYR A 122 4.64 10.48 19.78
N GLY A 123 4.82 9.18 19.61
CA GLY A 123 4.05 8.16 20.32
C GLY A 123 4.55 7.96 21.75
N VAL A 124 3.76 7.28 22.56
CA VAL A 124 4.18 6.89 23.91
C VAL A 124 5.43 6.00 23.83
N SER A 125 6.37 6.15 24.77
CA SER A 125 7.62 5.36 24.77
C SER A 125 7.34 3.84 24.78
N ASP A 126 6.26 3.41 25.41
CA ASP A 126 5.82 2.03 25.51
C ASP A 126 5.35 1.41 24.17
N ILE A 127 5.05 2.24 23.16
CA ILE A 127 4.66 1.73 21.84
C ILE A 127 5.81 0.93 21.19
N SER A 128 7.05 1.30 21.47
CA SER A 128 8.24 0.61 20.97
C SER A 128 8.44 -0.79 21.55
N LYS A 129 7.79 -1.15 22.66
CA LYS A 129 7.80 -2.52 23.22
C LYS A 129 7.23 -3.54 22.25
N TYR A 130 6.31 -3.10 21.37
CA TYR A 130 5.72 -3.93 20.32
C TYR A 130 6.62 -4.05 19.08
N ASN A 131 7.75 -3.32 19.01
CA ASN A 131 8.71 -3.44 17.91
C ASN A 131 9.59 -4.69 18.05
N THR A 132 8.96 -5.84 18.22
CA THR A 132 9.62 -7.14 18.24
C THR A 132 9.31 -7.89 16.96
N LEU A 133 10.31 -8.62 16.45
CA LEU A 133 10.16 -9.39 15.22
C LEU A 133 8.96 -10.37 15.28
N PRO A 134 8.76 -11.15 16.38
CA PRO A 134 7.63 -12.08 16.44
C PRO A 134 6.28 -11.34 16.42
N PHE A 135 6.12 -10.22 17.14
CA PHE A 135 4.87 -9.48 17.16
C PHE A 135 4.55 -8.91 15.78
N MET A 136 5.50 -8.20 15.15
CA MET A 136 5.32 -7.59 13.85
C MET A 136 5.02 -8.61 12.75
N LEU A 137 5.73 -9.74 12.77
CA LEU A 137 5.51 -10.83 11.83
C LEU A 137 4.11 -11.44 12.01
N THR A 138 3.74 -11.79 13.25
CA THR A 138 2.42 -12.36 13.55
C THR A 138 1.29 -11.41 13.17
N PHE A 139 1.41 -10.13 13.52
CA PHE A 139 0.43 -9.11 13.18
C PHE A 139 0.25 -8.97 11.66
N THR A 140 1.36 -8.92 10.91
CA THR A 140 1.34 -8.85 9.45
C THR A 140 0.74 -10.10 8.82
N ILE A 141 1.11 -11.29 9.31
CA ILE A 141 0.57 -12.57 8.82
C ILE A 141 -0.94 -12.66 9.06
N ILE A 142 -1.42 -12.27 10.24
CA ILE A 142 -2.86 -12.28 10.54
C ILE A 142 -3.63 -11.41 9.55
N ILE A 143 -3.19 -10.17 9.34
CA ILE A 143 -3.83 -9.25 8.38
C ILE A 143 -3.80 -9.84 6.98
N PHE A 144 -2.66 -10.40 6.57
CA PHE A 144 -2.48 -10.98 5.25
C PHE A 144 -3.38 -12.20 5.03
N VAL A 145 -3.45 -13.11 6.00
CA VAL A 145 -4.29 -14.31 5.95
C VAL A 145 -5.77 -13.93 5.91
N VAL A 146 -6.20 -12.99 6.77
CA VAL A 146 -7.59 -12.50 6.75
C VAL A 146 -7.93 -11.90 5.40
N ALA A 147 -7.06 -11.04 4.85
CA ALA A 147 -7.29 -10.43 3.54
C ALA A 147 -7.32 -11.50 2.42
N TYR A 148 -6.44 -12.51 2.47
CA TYR A 148 -6.41 -13.63 1.53
C TYR A 148 -7.70 -14.43 1.59
N LEU A 149 -8.17 -14.80 2.79
CA LEU A 149 -9.41 -15.54 2.98
C LEU A 149 -10.61 -14.74 2.45
N VAL A 150 -10.69 -13.46 2.78
CA VAL A 150 -11.75 -12.57 2.30
C VAL A 150 -11.71 -12.44 0.78
N PHE A 151 -10.54 -12.21 0.19
CA PHE A 151 -10.42 -12.05 -1.25
C PHE A 151 -10.69 -13.33 -2.04
N THR A 152 -10.22 -14.49 -1.53
CA THR A 152 -10.25 -15.75 -2.29
C THR A 152 -11.54 -16.55 -2.05
N PHE A 153 -12.00 -16.64 -0.81
CA PHE A 153 -13.11 -17.52 -0.42
C PHE A 153 -14.46 -16.80 -0.30
N THR A 154 -14.46 -15.45 -0.24
CA THR A 154 -15.72 -14.71 -0.38
C THR A 154 -15.93 -14.30 -1.84
N GLY A 155 -17.17 -13.99 -2.22
CA GLY A 155 -17.45 -13.46 -3.57
C GLY A 155 -16.86 -12.06 -3.85
N LEU A 156 -16.06 -11.50 -2.92
CA LEU A 156 -15.50 -10.16 -3.08
C LEU A 156 -14.45 -10.13 -4.21
N GLY A 157 -13.48 -11.04 -4.20
CA GLY A 157 -12.43 -11.05 -5.20
C GLY A 157 -12.95 -11.25 -6.62
N SER A 158 -13.94 -12.13 -6.81
CA SER A 158 -14.60 -12.33 -8.12
C SER A 158 -15.34 -11.07 -8.58
N ARG A 159 -16.04 -10.37 -7.66
CA ARG A 159 -16.71 -9.09 -7.98
C ARG A 159 -15.72 -8.01 -8.37
N LEU A 160 -14.58 -7.90 -7.67
CA LEU A 160 -13.55 -6.92 -8.00
C LEU A 160 -12.93 -7.19 -9.37
N LYS A 161 -12.60 -8.45 -9.65
CA LYS A 161 -12.09 -8.88 -10.96
C LYS A 161 -13.09 -8.61 -12.08
N ALA A 162 -14.38 -8.85 -11.85
CA ALA A 162 -15.44 -8.56 -12.82
C ALA A 162 -15.57 -7.05 -13.09
N ILE A 163 -15.52 -6.21 -12.04
CA ILE A 163 -15.55 -4.75 -12.18
C ILE A 163 -14.34 -4.26 -12.97
N GLY A 164 -13.13 -4.76 -12.66
CA GLY A 164 -11.91 -4.39 -13.36
C GLY A 164 -11.83 -4.88 -14.80
N ALA A 165 -12.50 -6.00 -15.13
CA ALA A 165 -12.61 -6.50 -16.49
C ALA A 165 -13.60 -5.68 -17.36
N GLY A 166 -14.63 -5.08 -16.73
CA GLY A 166 -15.60 -4.23 -17.41
C GLY A 166 -16.74 -3.82 -16.50
N GLU A 167 -16.77 -2.56 -16.09
CA GLU A 167 -17.77 -2.06 -15.15
C GLU A 167 -19.21 -2.21 -15.65
N THR A 168 -19.44 -1.95 -16.95
CA THR A 168 -20.76 -2.08 -17.58
C THR A 168 -21.24 -3.54 -17.57
N ALA A 169 -20.37 -4.47 -17.96
CA ALA A 169 -20.68 -5.90 -17.94
C ALA A 169 -20.94 -6.40 -16.51
N ALA A 170 -20.17 -5.94 -15.53
CA ALA A 170 -20.38 -6.28 -14.13
C ALA A 170 -21.73 -5.79 -13.60
N ARG A 171 -22.20 -4.61 -14.03
CA ARG A 171 -23.55 -4.09 -13.70
C ARG A 171 -24.65 -4.97 -14.29
N PHE A 172 -24.52 -5.36 -15.55
CA PHE A 172 -25.49 -6.28 -16.19
C PHE A 172 -25.52 -7.67 -15.53
N ALA A 173 -24.39 -8.13 -14.98
CA ALA A 173 -24.31 -9.35 -14.17
C ALA A 173 -24.88 -9.19 -12.73
N GLY A 174 -25.53 -8.07 -12.41
CA GLY A 174 -26.18 -7.83 -11.12
C GLY A 174 -25.23 -7.38 -9.99
N ILE A 175 -23.95 -7.07 -10.28
CA ILE A 175 -23.01 -6.58 -9.27
C ILE A 175 -23.36 -5.12 -8.92
N ARG A 176 -23.50 -4.84 -7.62
CA ARG A 176 -23.71 -3.47 -7.11
C ARG A 176 -22.38 -2.69 -7.12
N VAL A 177 -21.93 -2.29 -8.33
CA VAL A 177 -20.59 -1.72 -8.56
C VAL A 177 -20.31 -0.52 -7.64
N GLU A 178 -21.25 0.43 -7.52
CA GLU A 178 -21.05 1.63 -6.70
C GLU A 178 -20.81 1.30 -5.23
N ARG A 179 -21.63 0.41 -4.64
CA ARG A 179 -21.45 0.00 -3.25
C ARG A 179 -20.14 -0.76 -3.04
N THR A 180 -19.79 -1.64 -3.98
CA THR A 180 -18.55 -2.41 -3.93
C THR A 180 -17.34 -1.49 -3.98
N LYS A 181 -17.28 -0.54 -4.92
CA LYS A 181 -16.19 0.44 -5.02
C LYS A 181 -16.06 1.24 -3.73
N MET A 182 -17.16 1.79 -3.20
CA MET A 182 -17.14 2.59 -1.97
C MET A 182 -16.61 1.80 -0.78
N LEU A 183 -17.07 0.55 -0.59
CA LEU A 183 -16.59 -0.33 0.47
C LEU A 183 -15.10 -0.66 0.32
N ILE A 184 -14.62 -0.87 -0.91
CA ILE A 184 -13.20 -1.16 -1.13
C ILE A 184 -12.31 0.02 -0.80
N TYR A 185 -12.68 1.25 -1.17
CA TYR A 185 -11.91 2.42 -0.74
C TYR A 185 -11.87 2.57 0.78
N MET A 186 -13.01 2.34 1.45
CA MET A 186 -13.08 2.36 2.91
C MET A 186 -12.20 1.26 3.53
N THR A 187 -12.28 0.02 3.04
CA THR A 187 -11.46 -1.08 3.57
C THR A 187 -9.98 -0.88 3.28
N ALA A 188 -9.60 -0.34 2.12
CA ALA A 188 -8.22 0.02 1.81
C ALA A 188 -7.70 1.06 2.81
N GLY A 189 -8.51 2.06 3.15
CA GLY A 189 -8.18 3.04 4.18
C GLY A 189 -8.03 2.41 5.57
N CYS A 190 -8.93 1.51 5.97
CA CYS A 190 -8.81 0.77 7.24
C CYS A 190 -7.50 -0.02 7.31
N ILE A 191 -7.13 -0.70 6.22
CA ILE A 191 -5.87 -1.46 6.13
C ILE A 191 -4.66 -0.52 6.23
N THR A 192 -4.73 0.66 5.61
CA THR A 192 -3.68 1.69 5.76
C THR A 192 -3.57 2.19 7.20
N GLY A 193 -4.69 2.30 7.92
CA GLY A 193 -4.69 2.58 9.36
C GLY A 193 -3.94 1.52 10.18
N LEU A 194 -4.07 0.24 9.84
CA LEU A 194 -3.28 -0.85 10.45
C LEU A 194 -1.79 -0.74 10.09
N ALA A 195 -1.48 -0.38 8.84
CA ALA A 195 -0.09 -0.14 8.42
C ALA A 195 0.52 1.07 9.15
N ALA A 196 -0.29 2.10 9.43
CA ALA A 196 0.12 3.26 10.21
C ALA A 196 0.47 2.91 11.66
N PHE A 197 -0.25 1.97 12.27
CA PHE A 197 0.13 1.44 13.58
C PHE A 197 1.51 0.77 13.54
N VAL A 198 1.76 -0.11 12.56
CA VAL A 198 3.06 -0.77 12.38
C VAL A 198 4.18 0.27 12.16
N ASN A 199 3.91 1.30 11.37
CA ASN A 199 4.85 2.40 11.16
C ASN A 199 5.16 3.15 12.45
N SER A 200 4.13 3.51 13.23
CA SER A 200 4.27 4.24 14.50
C SER A 200 5.04 3.42 15.54
N VAL A 201 4.79 2.12 15.63
CA VAL A 201 5.55 1.20 16.52
C VAL A 201 7.03 1.15 16.12
N LYS A 202 7.32 1.15 14.82
CA LYS A 202 8.69 1.05 14.30
C LYS A 202 9.48 2.34 14.45
N VAL A 203 8.86 3.48 14.17
CA VAL A 203 9.54 4.79 14.10
C VAL A 203 9.42 5.57 15.42
N GLY A 204 8.34 5.37 16.16
CA GLY A 204 8.07 6.05 17.43
C GLY A 204 7.65 7.52 17.29
N SER A 205 7.74 8.09 16.10
CA SER A 205 7.36 9.49 15.83
C SER A 205 6.89 9.69 14.40
N VAL A 206 6.18 10.78 14.17
CA VAL A 206 5.68 11.16 12.84
C VAL A 206 6.21 12.54 12.47
N THR A 207 6.80 12.64 11.30
CA THR A 207 7.30 13.89 10.70
C THR A 207 6.47 14.26 9.46
N SER A 208 6.69 15.45 8.92
CA SER A 208 6.04 15.91 7.67
C SER A 208 6.30 15.01 6.45
N THR A 209 7.36 14.22 6.50
CA THR A 209 7.75 13.29 5.43
C THR A 209 7.22 11.87 5.63
N ALA A 210 6.41 11.63 6.68
CA ALA A 210 5.85 10.32 6.95
C ALA A 210 5.03 9.79 5.76
N GLY A 211 5.30 8.55 5.34
CA GLY A 211 4.66 7.94 4.18
C GLY A 211 5.04 8.53 2.83
N ASN A 212 6.08 9.39 2.74
CA ASN A 212 6.50 9.94 1.45
C ASN A 212 6.95 8.82 0.51
N GLN A 213 6.49 8.87 -0.75
CA GLN A 213 6.75 7.90 -1.81
C GLN A 213 6.22 6.47 -1.53
N LEU A 214 5.48 6.23 -0.46
CA LEU A 214 4.90 4.92 -0.18
C LEU A 214 3.95 4.49 -1.30
N GLU A 215 3.12 5.40 -1.82
CA GLU A 215 2.22 5.18 -2.95
C GLU A 215 2.96 4.64 -4.17
N THR A 216 4.08 5.27 -4.53
CA THR A 216 4.91 4.84 -5.65
C THR A 216 5.57 3.49 -5.40
N GLN A 217 6.08 3.27 -4.18
CA GLN A 217 6.68 1.98 -3.80
C GLN A 217 5.68 0.83 -3.90
N ILE A 218 4.43 1.04 -3.45
CA ILE A 218 3.36 0.04 -3.55
C ILE A 218 3.04 -0.26 -5.01
N MET A 219 2.89 0.78 -5.85
CA MET A 219 2.58 0.61 -7.27
C MET A 219 3.67 -0.19 -7.98
N ILE A 220 4.95 0.20 -7.80
CA ILE A 220 6.08 -0.53 -8.36
C ILE A 220 6.08 -1.97 -7.86
N ALA A 221 5.90 -2.19 -6.55
CA ALA A 221 5.89 -3.53 -5.98
C ALA A 221 4.78 -4.41 -6.58
N LEU A 222 3.55 -3.91 -6.71
CA LEU A 222 2.45 -4.68 -7.27
C LEU A 222 2.67 -5.04 -8.75
N VAL A 223 3.21 -4.12 -9.54
CA VAL A 223 3.52 -4.36 -10.96
C VAL A 223 4.68 -5.34 -11.09
N LEU A 224 5.76 -5.19 -10.30
CA LEU A 224 6.85 -6.19 -10.18
C LEU A 224 6.34 -7.58 -9.80
N GLY A 225 5.24 -7.65 -9.05
CA GLY A 225 4.55 -8.90 -8.74
C GLY A 225 3.73 -9.49 -9.89
N GLY A 226 3.70 -8.84 -11.06
CA GLY A 226 2.93 -9.26 -12.23
C GLY A 226 1.46 -8.83 -12.17
N MET A 227 1.13 -7.78 -11.42
CA MET A 227 -0.23 -7.25 -11.39
C MET A 227 -0.45 -6.30 -12.57
N PRO A 228 -1.51 -6.51 -13.40
CA PRO A 228 -1.85 -5.57 -14.46
C PRO A 228 -2.26 -4.21 -13.87
N VAL A 229 -1.75 -3.11 -14.43
CA VAL A 229 -2.09 -1.75 -13.99
C VAL A 229 -3.60 -1.47 -14.10
N ASN A 230 -4.24 -2.01 -15.12
CA ASN A 230 -5.68 -1.87 -15.36
C ASN A 230 -6.55 -2.86 -14.55
N GLY A 231 -5.94 -3.70 -13.70
CA GLY A 231 -6.66 -4.70 -12.92
C GLY A 231 -7.30 -5.80 -13.75
N GLY A 232 -8.46 -6.30 -13.29
CA GLY A 232 -9.28 -7.26 -14.03
C GLY A 232 -9.04 -8.73 -13.67
N ALA A 233 -9.44 -9.64 -14.58
CA ALA A 233 -9.55 -11.07 -14.29
C ALA A 233 -8.21 -11.78 -14.01
N LYS A 234 -7.11 -11.31 -14.57
CA LYS A 234 -5.77 -11.93 -14.46
C LYS A 234 -5.10 -11.70 -13.09
N VAL A 235 -5.67 -10.86 -12.23
CA VAL A 235 -5.11 -10.50 -10.92
C VAL A 235 -5.14 -11.69 -9.96
N ARG A 236 -4.02 -11.92 -9.26
CA ARG A 236 -3.87 -12.99 -8.27
C ARG A 236 -3.30 -12.44 -6.96
N PHE A 237 -3.79 -12.94 -5.83
CA PHE A 237 -3.41 -12.40 -4.52
C PHE A 237 -1.91 -12.58 -4.20
N TYR A 238 -1.28 -13.62 -4.69
CA TYR A 238 0.16 -13.85 -4.48
C TYR A 238 1.05 -12.77 -5.12
N ASN A 239 0.52 -11.99 -6.09
CA ASN A 239 1.25 -10.87 -6.70
C ASN A 239 1.75 -9.88 -5.63
N ILE A 240 1.01 -9.73 -4.51
CA ILE A 240 1.41 -8.85 -3.40
C ILE A 240 2.73 -9.33 -2.80
N ILE A 241 2.82 -10.62 -2.41
CA ILE A 241 4.02 -11.16 -1.77
C ILE A 241 5.21 -11.10 -2.72
N LEU A 242 5.04 -11.64 -3.94
CA LEU A 242 6.10 -11.66 -4.93
C LEU A 242 6.60 -10.26 -5.23
N GLY A 243 5.67 -9.31 -5.42
CA GLY A 243 6.01 -7.94 -5.75
C GLY A 243 6.73 -7.22 -4.62
N VAL A 244 6.19 -7.26 -3.41
CA VAL A 244 6.81 -6.59 -2.26
C VAL A 244 8.18 -7.19 -1.94
N MET A 245 8.34 -8.52 -1.98
CA MET A 245 9.62 -9.15 -1.74
C MET A 245 10.65 -8.81 -2.83
N THR A 246 10.24 -8.84 -4.10
CA THR A 246 11.10 -8.45 -5.22
C THR A 246 11.54 -6.99 -5.11
N TYR A 247 10.59 -6.08 -4.82
CA TYR A 247 10.88 -4.66 -4.60
C TYR A 247 11.87 -4.45 -3.43
N LYS A 248 11.66 -5.14 -2.30
CA LYS A 248 12.54 -5.00 -1.13
C LYS A 248 13.93 -5.57 -1.36
N VAL A 249 14.05 -6.69 -2.05
CA VAL A 249 15.35 -7.25 -2.46
C VAL A 249 16.09 -6.27 -3.39
N LEU A 250 15.38 -5.70 -4.37
CA LEU A 250 15.94 -4.70 -5.28
C LEU A 250 16.40 -3.45 -4.52
N SER A 251 15.52 -2.84 -3.73
CA SER A 251 15.83 -1.63 -2.97
C SER A 251 16.97 -1.85 -1.96
N SER A 252 16.92 -2.95 -1.20
CA SER A 252 17.98 -3.28 -0.24
C SER A 252 19.31 -3.61 -0.91
N GLY A 253 19.27 -4.28 -2.07
CA GLY A 253 20.46 -4.56 -2.87
C GLY A 253 21.14 -3.29 -3.36
N LEU A 254 20.36 -2.31 -3.86
CA LEU A 254 20.89 -1.01 -4.29
C LEU A 254 21.49 -0.22 -3.13
N VAL A 255 20.87 -0.27 -1.94
CA VAL A 255 21.43 0.35 -0.72
C VAL A 255 22.75 -0.29 -0.32
N MET A 256 22.85 -1.63 -0.39
CA MET A 256 24.09 -2.36 -0.05
C MET A 256 25.24 -2.05 -1.02
N LEU A 257 24.92 -1.72 -2.27
CA LEU A 257 25.89 -1.25 -3.25
C LEU A 257 26.26 0.23 -3.08
N MET A 258 25.81 0.87 -1.98
CA MET A 258 26.05 2.29 -1.68
C MET A 258 25.56 3.24 -2.79
N ILE A 259 24.58 2.84 -3.57
CA ILE A 259 24.00 3.70 -4.61
C ILE A 259 23.22 4.83 -3.95
N PRO A 260 23.46 6.11 -4.32
CA PRO A 260 22.72 7.25 -3.77
C PRO A 260 21.21 7.13 -4.00
N THR A 261 20.40 7.61 -3.06
CA THR A 261 18.94 7.50 -3.09
C THR A 261 18.32 8.05 -4.38
N GLN A 262 18.91 9.10 -4.95
CA GLN A 262 18.46 9.70 -6.21
C GLN A 262 18.62 8.72 -7.39
N LEU A 263 19.75 8.04 -7.47
CA LEU A 263 19.99 7.01 -8.50
C LEU A 263 19.14 5.76 -8.26
N GLN A 264 18.88 5.39 -7.00
CA GLN A 264 17.93 4.31 -6.69
C GLN A 264 16.54 4.60 -7.25
N GLN A 265 16.03 5.84 -7.07
CA GLN A 265 14.75 6.25 -7.61
C GLN A 265 14.72 6.22 -9.13
N LEU A 266 15.81 6.66 -9.79
CA LEU A 266 15.95 6.58 -11.24
C LEU A 266 15.88 5.14 -11.75
N ILE A 267 16.66 4.23 -11.13
CA ILE A 267 16.68 2.81 -11.49
C ILE A 267 15.31 2.17 -11.30
N LEU A 268 14.66 2.42 -10.16
CA LEU A 268 13.31 1.92 -9.88
C LEU A 268 12.28 2.45 -10.88
N GLY A 269 12.38 3.72 -11.26
CA GLY A 269 11.52 4.33 -12.28
C GLY A 269 11.72 3.70 -13.67
N ILE A 270 12.97 3.44 -14.08
CA ILE A 270 13.28 2.76 -15.36
C ILE A 270 12.73 1.34 -15.35
N ILE A 271 12.93 0.58 -14.26
CA ILE A 271 12.39 -0.78 -14.13
C ILE A 271 10.88 -0.77 -14.24
N PHE A 272 10.21 0.13 -13.51
CA PHE A 272 8.76 0.26 -13.56
C PHE A 272 8.25 0.61 -14.96
N LEU A 273 8.91 1.54 -15.65
CA LEU A 273 8.56 1.90 -17.03
C LEU A 273 8.73 0.72 -17.98
N ALA A 274 9.83 -0.02 -17.86
CA ALA A 274 10.09 -1.19 -18.67
C ALA A 274 9.02 -2.29 -18.44
N GLU A 275 8.64 -2.54 -17.19
CA GLU A 275 7.60 -3.52 -16.86
C GLU A 275 6.23 -3.10 -17.41
N VAL A 276 5.83 -1.85 -17.22
CA VAL A 276 4.57 -1.35 -17.78
C VAL A 276 4.59 -1.45 -19.29
N ALA A 277 5.72 -1.13 -19.95
CA ALA A 277 5.83 -1.23 -21.41
C ALA A 277 5.77 -2.67 -21.93
N LEU A 278 6.35 -3.63 -21.20
CA LEU A 278 6.39 -5.04 -21.59
C LEU A 278 5.08 -5.78 -21.26
N PHE A 279 4.48 -5.49 -20.13
CA PHE A 279 3.31 -6.23 -19.61
C PHE A 279 1.98 -5.50 -19.79
N SER A 280 1.97 -4.25 -20.29
CA SER A 280 0.73 -3.57 -20.65
C SER A 280 0.08 -4.25 -21.85
N ASP A 281 -1.11 -4.81 -21.62
CA ASP A 281 -1.92 -5.40 -22.71
C ASP A 281 -2.32 -4.30 -23.72
N ARG A 282 -1.63 -4.27 -24.86
CA ARG A 282 -1.92 -3.31 -25.97
C ARG A 282 -3.28 -3.52 -26.65
N LYS A 283 -4.05 -4.53 -26.22
CA LYS A 283 -5.32 -4.91 -26.86
C LYS A 283 -6.56 -4.10 -26.42
N THR A 284 -6.42 -3.13 -25.54
CA THR A 284 -7.57 -2.32 -25.08
C THR A 284 -7.71 -1.00 -25.83
N GLY A 285 -7.13 -0.89 -27.02
CA GLY A 285 -7.27 0.27 -27.92
C GLY A 285 -8.42 0.18 -28.91
N MET A 286 -9.46 -0.62 -28.68
CA MET A 286 -10.69 -0.46 -29.43
C MET A 286 -11.50 0.67 -28.81
N ILE A 287 -11.29 1.85 -29.34
CA ILE A 287 -12.23 2.97 -29.27
C ILE A 287 -13.49 2.45 -29.95
N VAL A 288 -14.45 2.01 -29.17
CA VAL A 288 -15.81 1.85 -29.66
C VAL A 288 -16.34 3.28 -29.78
N LYS A 289 -16.45 3.75 -31.04
CA LYS A 289 -17.17 4.97 -31.39
C LYS A 289 -18.61 4.87 -30.96
#